data_d8c634591cc94be806539f6070e4ce74
#
_entry.id   d8c634591cc94be806539f6070e4ce74
#
_cell.length_a   1.000
_cell.length_b   1.000
_cell.length_c   1.000
_cell.angle_alpha   90.00
_cell.angle_beta   90.00
_cell.angle_gamma   90.00
#
_symmetry.space_group_name_H-M   'P 1'
#
loop_
_entity.id
_entity.type
_entity.pdbx_description
1 polymer ?
#
loop_
_entity_poly.entity_id
_entity_poly.type
_entity_poly.pdbx_seq_one_letter_code
_entity_poly.pdbx_strand_id
1 'polypeptide(L)'
;MTSAFESVNKQAVASAFSRAAGSYDAAAVLQRDVGERLLGIGLAHRGDQLLDAGCGTGHFSRRWRELGKQVTALDLAPGMLAFARQQQAADHYLLGDIENIPLPDAAVDICFSSLVVQWCSDLPRALAELYRVTRPGGVILFSTLAEGSLGELGDAWQQVDGERHVNDFLPLEQIGAACADYRHSIEAEWQTLNYPDVMALMRSLKGIGATHLHQGREAGLLSRRRLAALQAAYPCDRGQFPLSYHLVYGVIYRD
;
A
#
# COMPACT_ATOMS: atom_id res chain seq x y z
N MET A 1 23.74 -8.43 -7.13
CA MET A 1 24.02 -7.24 -6.31
C MET A 1 22.83 -7.07 -5.36
N THR A 2 23.02 -7.39 -4.09
CA THR A 2 22.01 -7.32 -3.06
C THR A 2 21.56 -5.86 -2.91
N SER A 3 20.26 -5.59 -3.13
CA SER A 3 19.63 -4.29 -2.92
C SER A 3 19.87 -3.85 -1.47
N ALA A 4 20.51 -2.69 -1.30
CA ALA A 4 20.73 -2.06 0.01
C ALA A 4 19.46 -1.35 0.51
N PHE A 5 18.31 -1.99 0.44
CA PHE A 5 17.18 -1.55 1.25
C PHE A 5 17.38 -2.13 2.64
N GLU A 6 17.64 -1.25 3.61
CA GLU A 6 17.64 -1.64 5.02
C GLU A 6 16.29 -2.28 5.37
N SER A 7 16.34 -3.30 6.23
CA SER A 7 15.14 -4.03 6.62
C SER A 7 14.06 -3.10 7.18
N VAL A 8 12.89 -3.10 6.55
CA VAL A 8 11.72 -2.35 7.04
C VAL A 8 11.38 -2.80 8.46
N ASN A 9 11.21 -1.85 9.37
CA ASN A 9 10.75 -2.15 10.73
C ASN A 9 9.24 -2.49 10.70
N LYS A 10 8.94 -3.76 10.41
CA LYS A 10 7.57 -4.26 10.28
C LYS A 10 6.71 -4.07 11.54
N GLN A 11 7.33 -4.12 12.73
CA GLN A 11 6.62 -3.88 13.98
C GLN A 11 6.17 -2.41 14.11
N ALA A 12 7.02 -1.48 13.68
CA ALA A 12 6.66 -0.06 13.66
C ALA A 12 5.59 0.24 12.61
N VAL A 13 5.68 -0.39 11.42
CA VAL A 13 4.64 -0.33 10.38
C VAL A 13 3.31 -0.85 10.92
N ALA A 14 3.27 -2.06 11.48
CA ALA A 14 2.07 -2.66 12.07
C ALA A 14 1.46 -1.78 13.17
N SER A 15 2.30 -1.17 14.01
CA SER A 15 1.86 -0.26 15.07
C SER A 15 1.26 1.03 14.51
N ALA A 16 1.84 1.60 13.46
CA ALA A 16 1.34 2.82 12.81
C ALA A 16 -0.05 2.59 12.19
N PHE A 17 -0.20 1.52 11.40
CA PHE A 17 -1.48 1.15 10.80
C PHE A 17 -2.53 0.76 11.86
N SER A 18 -2.15 0.02 12.90
CA SER A 18 -3.08 -0.32 14.00
C SER A 18 -3.66 0.94 14.67
N ARG A 19 -2.86 1.97 14.88
CA ARG A 19 -3.34 3.25 15.43
C ARG A 19 -4.27 4.00 14.48
N ALA A 20 -4.06 3.86 13.17
CA ALA A 20 -4.83 4.55 12.15
C ALA A 20 -6.16 3.87 11.81
N ALA A 21 -6.41 2.63 12.24
CA ALA A 21 -7.56 1.82 11.81
C ALA A 21 -8.92 2.57 11.90
N GLY A 22 -9.13 3.35 12.95
CA GLY A 22 -10.37 4.11 13.13
C GLY A 22 -10.52 5.36 12.25
N SER A 23 -9.44 5.89 11.68
CA SER A 23 -9.44 7.08 10.81
C SER A 23 -9.16 6.76 9.34
N TYR A 24 -8.71 5.54 9.06
CA TYR A 24 -8.20 5.11 7.77
C TYR A 24 -9.20 5.36 6.64
N ASP A 25 -10.42 4.87 6.77
CA ASP A 25 -11.43 4.94 5.71
C ASP A 25 -11.85 6.37 5.37
N ALA A 26 -11.80 7.29 6.32
CA ALA A 26 -12.10 8.70 6.08
C ALA A 26 -11.00 9.41 5.27
N ALA A 27 -9.76 8.92 5.31
CA ALA A 27 -8.60 9.51 4.65
C ALA A 27 -8.17 8.74 3.37
N ALA A 28 -8.69 7.53 3.14
CA ALA A 28 -8.22 6.58 2.14
C ALA A 28 -8.81 6.82 0.73
N VAL A 29 -8.82 8.07 0.25
CA VAL A 29 -9.36 8.40 -1.10
C VAL A 29 -8.55 7.71 -2.18
N LEU A 30 -7.24 7.93 -2.21
CA LEU A 30 -6.34 7.30 -3.17
C LEU A 30 -6.42 5.77 -3.11
N GLN A 31 -6.41 5.21 -1.89
CA GLN A 31 -6.44 3.76 -1.69
C GLN A 31 -7.72 3.13 -2.25
N ARG A 32 -8.86 3.84 -2.13
CA ARG A 32 -10.12 3.39 -2.75
C ARG A 32 -10.05 3.44 -4.27
N ASP A 33 -9.60 4.54 -4.85
CA ASP A 33 -9.53 4.69 -6.30
C ASP A 33 -8.60 3.63 -6.92
N VAL A 34 -7.42 3.45 -6.33
CA VAL A 34 -6.44 2.43 -6.77
C VAL A 34 -7.00 1.02 -6.62
N GLY A 35 -7.60 0.73 -5.48
CA GLY A 35 -8.16 -0.60 -5.22
C GLY A 35 -9.38 -0.93 -6.07
N GLU A 36 -10.27 0.04 -6.38
CA GLU A 36 -11.38 -0.17 -7.31
C GLU A 36 -10.89 -0.46 -8.74
N ARG A 37 -9.83 0.23 -9.20
CA ARG A 37 -9.20 -0.09 -10.48
C ARG A 37 -8.63 -1.50 -10.49
N LEU A 38 -7.88 -1.87 -9.44
CA LEU A 38 -7.29 -3.20 -9.30
C LEU A 38 -8.38 -4.29 -9.21
N LEU A 39 -9.47 -4.04 -8.47
CA LEU A 39 -10.63 -4.91 -8.40
C LEU A 39 -11.25 -5.08 -9.79
N GLY A 40 -11.42 -3.99 -10.55
CA GLY A 40 -11.94 -4.03 -11.93
C GLY A 40 -11.12 -4.96 -12.84
N ILE A 41 -9.78 -4.92 -12.73
CA ILE A 41 -8.90 -5.86 -13.44
C ILE A 41 -9.19 -7.29 -12.99
N GLY A 42 -9.40 -7.49 -11.70
CA GLY A 42 -9.64 -8.80 -11.10
C GLY A 42 -10.95 -9.46 -11.51
N LEU A 43 -11.98 -8.69 -11.89
CA LEU A 43 -13.28 -9.21 -12.31
C LEU A 43 -13.21 -10.10 -13.58
N ALA A 44 -12.16 -9.96 -14.39
CA ALA A 44 -11.93 -10.79 -15.56
C ALA A 44 -11.50 -12.23 -15.19
N HIS A 45 -11.11 -12.47 -13.91
CA HIS A 45 -10.55 -13.74 -13.48
C HIS A 45 -11.58 -14.59 -12.71
N ARG A 46 -11.52 -15.90 -12.94
CA ARG A 46 -12.40 -16.88 -12.30
C ARG A 46 -11.76 -17.42 -11.03
N GLY A 47 -12.59 -17.98 -10.15
CA GLY A 47 -12.19 -18.60 -8.90
C GLY A 47 -12.97 -18.02 -7.73
N ASP A 48 -13.17 -18.81 -6.68
CA ASP A 48 -14.03 -18.45 -5.56
C ASP A 48 -13.23 -18.15 -4.28
N GLN A 49 -12.05 -18.72 -4.16
CA GLN A 49 -11.16 -18.53 -2.99
C GLN A 49 -10.26 -17.32 -3.23
N LEU A 50 -10.37 -16.30 -2.40
CA LEU A 50 -9.60 -15.06 -2.53
C LEU A 50 -8.82 -14.76 -1.25
N LEU A 51 -7.54 -14.41 -1.42
CA LEU A 51 -6.72 -13.81 -0.38
C LEU A 51 -6.65 -12.29 -0.61
N ASP A 52 -7.12 -11.51 0.36
CA ASP A 52 -6.89 -10.06 0.45
C ASP A 52 -5.66 -9.84 1.34
N ALA A 53 -4.49 -9.70 0.71
CA ALA A 53 -3.20 -9.60 1.37
C ALA A 53 -2.83 -8.15 1.67
N GLY A 54 -2.90 -7.78 2.94
CA GLY A 54 -2.85 -6.40 3.44
C GLY A 54 -4.25 -5.77 3.41
N CYS A 55 -5.23 -6.46 3.96
CA CYS A 55 -6.64 -6.09 3.87
C CYS A 55 -7.01 -4.75 4.53
N GLY A 56 -6.15 -4.21 5.42
CA GLY A 56 -6.42 -3.00 6.18
C GLY A 56 -7.73 -3.11 6.97
N THR A 57 -8.61 -2.13 6.80
CA THR A 57 -9.94 -2.09 7.41
C THR A 57 -10.95 -3.09 6.83
N GLY A 58 -10.56 -3.83 5.78
CA GLY A 58 -11.40 -4.83 5.13
C GLY A 58 -12.33 -4.24 4.05
N HIS A 59 -12.08 -3.03 3.58
CA HIS A 59 -12.93 -2.41 2.55
C HIS A 59 -13.03 -3.30 1.30
N PHE A 60 -11.91 -3.74 0.74
CA PHE A 60 -11.89 -4.60 -0.45
C PHE A 60 -12.26 -6.05 -0.15
N SER A 61 -11.93 -6.56 1.03
CA SER A 61 -12.44 -7.87 1.48
C SER A 61 -13.96 -7.94 1.38
N ARG A 62 -14.67 -6.90 1.85
CA ARG A 62 -16.12 -6.80 1.77
C ARG A 62 -16.61 -6.71 0.32
N ARG A 63 -15.95 -5.88 -0.51
CA ARG A 63 -16.28 -5.75 -1.93
C ARG A 63 -16.20 -7.10 -2.66
N TRP A 64 -15.15 -7.87 -2.41
CA TRP A 64 -14.97 -9.20 -2.99
C TRP A 64 -16.04 -10.20 -2.49
N ARG A 65 -16.42 -10.13 -1.20
CA ARG A 65 -17.52 -10.96 -0.68
C ARG A 65 -18.88 -10.62 -1.31
N GLU A 66 -19.17 -9.34 -1.51
CA GLU A 66 -20.37 -8.86 -2.21
C GLU A 66 -20.42 -9.39 -3.64
N LEU A 67 -19.26 -9.66 -4.25
CA LEU A 67 -19.13 -10.30 -5.56
C LEU A 67 -19.16 -11.85 -5.51
N GLY A 68 -19.46 -12.42 -4.34
CA GLY A 68 -19.64 -13.86 -4.14
C GLY A 68 -18.35 -14.64 -3.89
N LYS A 69 -17.22 -13.97 -3.61
CA LYS A 69 -15.97 -14.67 -3.27
C LYS A 69 -15.94 -15.07 -1.80
N GLN A 70 -15.25 -16.17 -1.50
CA GLN A 70 -14.85 -16.55 -0.15
C GLN A 70 -13.51 -15.88 0.16
N VAL A 71 -13.52 -14.94 1.10
CA VAL A 71 -12.40 -14.06 1.35
C VAL A 71 -11.66 -14.43 2.63
N THR A 72 -10.35 -14.66 2.50
CA THR A 72 -9.40 -14.67 3.59
C THR A 72 -8.69 -13.32 3.63
N ALA A 73 -8.87 -12.57 4.71
CA ALA A 73 -8.23 -11.28 4.95
C ALA A 73 -6.93 -11.49 5.75
N LEU A 74 -5.82 -11.06 5.19
CA LEU A 74 -4.49 -11.09 5.84
C LEU A 74 -4.03 -9.66 6.09
N ASP A 75 -3.54 -9.37 7.29
CA ASP A 75 -2.85 -8.10 7.58
C ASP A 75 -1.76 -8.30 8.64
N LEU A 76 -0.71 -7.49 8.56
CA LEU A 76 0.37 -7.44 9.54
C LEU A 76 -0.05 -6.70 10.82
N ALA A 77 -0.99 -5.75 10.71
CA ALA A 77 -1.44 -4.87 11.77
C ALA A 77 -2.66 -5.46 12.52
N PRO A 78 -2.51 -5.90 13.78
CA PRO A 78 -3.63 -6.49 14.52
C PRO A 78 -4.81 -5.54 14.72
N GLY A 79 -4.57 -4.23 14.80
CA GLY A 79 -5.64 -3.22 14.89
C GLY A 79 -6.48 -3.13 13.62
N MET A 80 -5.86 -3.27 12.44
CA MET A 80 -6.58 -3.34 11.16
C MET A 80 -7.47 -4.58 11.09
N LEU A 81 -6.93 -5.76 11.41
CA LEU A 81 -7.71 -7.00 11.44
C LEU A 81 -8.85 -6.97 12.47
N ALA A 82 -8.62 -6.38 13.64
CA ALA A 82 -9.66 -6.22 14.63
C ALA A 82 -10.81 -5.36 14.08
N PHE A 83 -10.49 -4.26 13.40
CA PHE A 83 -11.48 -3.40 12.76
C PHE A 83 -12.21 -4.13 11.63
N ALA A 84 -11.50 -4.79 10.72
CA ALA A 84 -12.09 -5.58 9.63
C ALA A 84 -13.03 -6.66 10.15
N ARG A 85 -12.67 -7.33 11.26
CA ARG A 85 -13.49 -8.35 11.92
C ARG A 85 -14.76 -7.75 12.50
N GLN A 86 -14.68 -6.59 13.16
CA GLN A 86 -15.87 -5.87 13.67
C GLN A 86 -16.84 -5.52 12.55
N GLN A 87 -16.31 -5.20 11.36
CA GLN A 87 -17.11 -4.90 10.17
C GLN A 87 -17.59 -6.16 9.42
N GLN A 88 -17.24 -7.37 9.90
CA GLN A 88 -17.55 -8.64 9.24
C GLN A 88 -17.13 -8.64 7.76
N ALA A 89 -15.94 -8.08 7.47
CA ALA A 89 -15.48 -7.78 6.11
C ALA A 89 -15.09 -9.03 5.31
N ALA A 90 -14.66 -10.11 5.96
CA ALA A 90 -14.17 -11.34 5.33
C ALA A 90 -14.73 -12.60 6.01
N ASP A 91 -14.53 -13.76 5.39
CA ASP A 91 -14.92 -15.05 5.94
C ASP A 91 -13.88 -15.59 6.94
N HIS A 92 -12.58 -15.33 6.64
CA HIS A 92 -11.46 -15.70 7.48
C HIS A 92 -10.51 -14.52 7.69
N TYR A 93 -9.82 -14.51 8.85
CA TYR A 93 -8.90 -13.42 9.21
C TYR A 93 -7.60 -14.02 9.74
N LEU A 94 -6.49 -13.64 9.11
CA LEU A 94 -5.14 -14.10 9.43
C LEU A 94 -4.25 -12.92 9.80
N LEU A 95 -3.63 -13.00 10.98
CA LEU A 95 -2.53 -12.10 11.32
C LEU A 95 -1.25 -12.68 10.70
N GLY A 96 -0.61 -11.92 9.82
CA GLY A 96 0.58 -12.43 9.13
C GLY A 96 1.24 -11.39 8.25
N ASP A 97 2.42 -11.76 7.79
CA ASP A 97 3.25 -10.99 6.90
C ASP A 97 3.10 -11.52 5.47
N ILE A 98 2.90 -10.62 4.51
CA ILE A 98 2.83 -10.98 3.09
C ILE A 98 4.12 -11.63 2.57
N GLU A 99 5.27 -11.38 3.21
CA GLU A 99 6.55 -12.03 2.91
C GLU A 99 6.70 -13.44 3.57
N ASN A 100 5.67 -13.87 4.33
CA ASN A 100 5.59 -15.21 4.94
C ASN A 100 4.13 -15.56 5.26
N ILE A 101 3.35 -15.84 4.22
CA ILE A 101 1.90 -16.01 4.29
C ILE A 101 1.57 -17.34 5.00
N PRO A 102 0.77 -17.32 6.11
CA PRO A 102 0.43 -18.52 6.87
C PRO A 102 -0.70 -19.34 6.21
N LEU A 103 -0.54 -19.63 4.93
CA LEU A 103 -1.41 -20.50 4.14
C LEU A 103 -0.58 -21.59 3.45
N PRO A 104 -1.15 -22.77 3.20
CA PRO A 104 -0.47 -23.80 2.41
C PRO A 104 -0.33 -23.36 0.94
N ASP A 105 0.50 -24.09 0.20
CA ASP A 105 0.66 -23.91 -1.24
C ASP A 105 -0.69 -24.12 -1.94
N ALA A 106 -0.94 -23.37 -3.00
CA ALA A 106 -2.13 -23.50 -3.84
C ALA A 106 -3.46 -23.46 -3.03
N ALA A 107 -3.56 -22.55 -2.07
CA ALA A 107 -4.73 -22.41 -1.20
C ALA A 107 -5.85 -21.60 -1.83
N VAL A 108 -5.51 -20.59 -2.67
CA VAL A 108 -6.47 -19.62 -3.20
C VAL A 108 -6.41 -19.52 -4.73
N ASP A 109 -7.47 -19.01 -5.32
CA ASP A 109 -7.55 -18.81 -6.77
C ASP A 109 -7.08 -17.41 -7.18
N ILE A 110 -7.33 -16.43 -6.30
CA ILE A 110 -7.02 -15.01 -6.53
C ILE A 110 -6.29 -14.47 -5.30
N CYS A 111 -5.13 -13.86 -5.51
CA CYS A 111 -4.52 -12.96 -4.55
C CYS A 111 -4.76 -11.51 -4.96
N PHE A 112 -5.22 -10.69 -4.02
CA PHE A 112 -5.44 -9.26 -4.19
C PHE A 112 -4.60 -8.52 -3.14
N SER A 113 -3.79 -7.54 -3.57
CA SER A 113 -2.94 -6.76 -2.65
C SER A 113 -2.83 -5.32 -3.15
N SER A 114 -3.55 -4.40 -2.52
CA SER A 114 -3.63 -3.01 -2.97
C SER A 114 -2.84 -2.08 -2.06
N LEU A 115 -1.78 -1.46 -2.60
CA LEU A 115 -0.90 -0.51 -1.90
C LEU A 115 -0.29 -1.08 -0.61
N VAL A 116 0.20 -2.32 -0.68
CA VAL A 116 0.80 -3.04 0.45
C VAL A 116 2.28 -3.31 0.24
N VAL A 117 2.66 -3.78 -0.97
CA VAL A 117 4.00 -4.32 -1.19
C VAL A 117 5.13 -3.28 -1.08
N GLN A 118 4.81 -1.98 -1.14
CA GLN A 118 5.78 -0.91 -0.82
C GLN A 118 6.24 -0.90 0.65
N TRP A 119 5.56 -1.62 1.53
CA TRP A 119 5.91 -1.79 2.94
C TRP A 119 6.71 -3.07 3.21
N CYS A 120 7.03 -3.83 2.17
CA CYS A 120 7.84 -5.03 2.26
C CYS A 120 9.32 -4.70 2.32
N SER A 121 10.09 -5.54 2.98
CA SER A 121 11.56 -5.49 2.95
C SER A 121 12.11 -6.08 1.64
N ASP A 122 11.38 -7.03 1.05
CA ASP A 122 11.78 -7.81 -0.10
C ASP A 122 10.57 -8.06 -1.01
N LEU A 123 10.44 -7.26 -2.08
CA LEU A 123 9.35 -7.39 -3.05
C LEU A 123 9.37 -8.75 -3.77
N PRO A 124 10.51 -9.27 -4.28
CA PRO A 124 10.58 -10.63 -4.84
C PRO A 124 10.05 -11.69 -3.90
N ARG A 125 10.38 -11.63 -2.61
CA ARG A 125 9.89 -12.58 -1.61
C ARG A 125 8.38 -12.47 -1.40
N ALA A 126 7.83 -11.26 -1.31
CA ALA A 126 6.39 -11.07 -1.20
C ALA A 126 5.64 -11.64 -2.41
N LEU A 127 6.16 -11.39 -3.64
CA LEU A 127 5.58 -11.94 -4.86
C LEU A 127 5.69 -13.47 -4.91
N ALA A 128 6.81 -14.05 -4.46
CA ALA A 128 6.99 -15.50 -4.38
C ALA A 128 5.99 -16.15 -3.41
N GLU A 129 5.71 -15.54 -2.26
CA GLU A 129 4.72 -16.04 -1.31
C GLU A 129 3.28 -15.94 -1.87
N LEU A 130 2.92 -14.82 -2.51
CA LEU A 130 1.65 -14.68 -3.21
C LEU A 130 1.51 -15.73 -4.32
N TYR A 131 2.59 -15.98 -5.07
CA TYR A 131 2.62 -17.01 -6.11
C TYR A 131 2.47 -18.42 -5.51
N ARG A 132 3.17 -18.72 -4.43
CA ARG A 132 3.11 -20.01 -3.74
C ARG A 132 1.69 -20.37 -3.30
N VAL A 133 0.98 -19.42 -2.67
CA VAL A 133 -0.37 -19.67 -2.14
C VAL A 133 -1.46 -19.65 -3.20
N THR A 134 -1.20 -19.09 -4.38
CA THR A 134 -2.13 -19.08 -5.52
C THR A 134 -2.11 -20.44 -6.20
N ARG A 135 -3.25 -20.98 -6.63
CA ARG A 135 -3.38 -22.23 -7.39
C ARG A 135 -2.87 -22.10 -8.81
N PRO A 136 -2.39 -23.17 -9.45
CA PRO A 136 -2.18 -23.20 -10.90
C PRO A 136 -3.48 -22.76 -11.64
N GLY A 137 -3.33 -21.88 -12.62
CA GLY A 137 -4.45 -21.23 -13.32
C GLY A 137 -5.02 -20.01 -12.58
N GLY A 138 -4.54 -19.68 -11.39
CA GLY A 138 -4.93 -18.52 -10.61
C GLY A 138 -4.19 -17.24 -10.99
N VAL A 139 -4.49 -16.15 -10.27
CA VAL A 139 -3.96 -14.82 -10.57
C VAL A 139 -3.59 -14.07 -9.29
N ILE A 140 -2.53 -13.28 -9.37
CA ILE A 140 -2.10 -12.32 -8.35
C ILE A 140 -2.28 -10.92 -8.92
N LEU A 141 -3.02 -10.11 -8.21
CA LEU A 141 -3.30 -8.71 -8.51
C LEU A 141 -2.64 -7.85 -7.43
N PHE A 142 -1.75 -6.96 -7.82
CA PHE A 142 -1.16 -6.05 -6.84
C PHE A 142 -1.06 -4.63 -7.37
N SER A 143 -1.09 -3.67 -6.46
CA SER A 143 -0.72 -2.30 -6.74
C SER A 143 0.33 -1.80 -5.75
N THR A 144 1.18 -0.89 -6.21
CA THR A 144 2.23 -0.29 -5.41
C THR A 144 2.54 1.13 -5.87
N LEU A 145 3.36 1.82 -5.10
CA LEU A 145 3.96 3.10 -5.48
C LEU A 145 5.36 2.87 -6.03
N ALA A 146 5.72 3.65 -7.06
CA ALA A 146 7.06 3.67 -7.62
C ALA A 146 7.79 4.98 -7.28
N GLU A 147 9.10 5.00 -7.54
CA GLU A 147 9.98 6.16 -7.40
C GLU A 147 9.37 7.41 -8.02
N GLY A 148 9.59 8.56 -7.37
CA GLY A 148 9.00 9.85 -7.69
C GLY A 148 7.68 10.14 -6.97
N SER A 149 7.02 9.13 -6.37
CA SER A 149 5.83 9.35 -5.53
C SER A 149 6.15 10.27 -4.36
N LEU A 150 5.23 11.18 -4.04
CA LEU A 150 5.34 12.16 -2.96
C LEU A 150 6.53 13.13 -3.12
N GLY A 151 7.00 13.33 -4.36
CA GLY A 151 8.18 14.14 -4.65
C GLY A 151 8.05 15.57 -4.12
N GLU A 152 6.91 16.21 -4.32
CA GLU A 152 6.65 17.58 -3.87
C GLU A 152 6.82 17.71 -2.33
N LEU A 153 6.38 16.71 -1.59
CA LEU A 153 6.53 16.69 -0.13
C LEU A 153 7.98 16.46 0.28
N GLY A 154 8.69 15.57 -0.41
CA GLY A 154 10.11 15.30 -0.19
C GLY A 154 10.97 16.54 -0.42
N ASP A 155 10.78 17.20 -1.58
CA ASP A 155 11.50 18.42 -1.96
C ASP A 155 11.24 19.58 -1.00
N ALA A 156 9.98 19.74 -0.57
CA ALA A 156 9.63 20.78 0.40
C ALA A 156 10.30 20.56 1.76
N TRP A 157 10.34 19.33 2.25
CA TRP A 157 11.05 19.00 3.50
C TRP A 157 12.56 19.18 3.36
N GLN A 158 13.15 18.80 2.24
CA GLN A 158 14.57 19.02 1.99
C GLN A 158 14.94 20.49 2.08
N GLN A 159 14.06 21.42 1.66
CA GLN A 159 14.26 22.85 1.81
C GLN A 159 14.08 23.35 3.26
N VAL A 160 13.25 22.70 4.06
CA VAL A 160 12.94 23.13 5.44
C VAL A 160 14.03 22.75 6.44
N ASP A 161 14.53 21.52 6.38
CA ASP A 161 15.49 21.01 7.36
C ASP A 161 16.55 20.07 6.80
N GLY A 162 16.51 19.74 5.51
CA GLY A 162 17.48 18.84 4.86
C GLY A 162 17.35 17.37 5.28
N GLU A 163 16.30 17.02 6.04
CA GLU A 163 16.07 15.65 6.52
C GLU A 163 15.05 14.93 5.62
N ARG A 164 15.13 13.59 5.62
CA ARG A 164 14.17 12.75 4.92
C ARG A 164 12.86 12.62 5.72
N HIS A 165 11.74 12.93 5.06
CA HIS A 165 10.38 12.82 5.63
C HIS A 165 9.43 12.00 4.77
N VAL A 166 9.93 11.42 3.69
CA VAL A 166 9.19 10.53 2.77
C VAL A 166 10.00 9.26 2.58
N ASN A 167 9.33 8.12 2.52
CA ASN A 167 9.96 6.85 2.21
C ASN A 167 10.43 6.81 0.74
N ASP A 168 11.50 6.06 0.48
CA ASP A 168 11.88 5.72 -0.88
C ASP A 168 10.95 4.63 -1.41
N PHE A 169 10.62 4.75 -2.69
CA PHE A 169 9.90 3.74 -3.43
C PHE A 169 10.81 3.13 -4.49
N LEU A 170 10.56 1.87 -4.84
CA LEU A 170 11.34 1.19 -5.88
C LEU A 170 11.17 1.86 -7.24
N PRO A 171 12.25 1.98 -8.03
CA PRO A 171 12.13 2.32 -9.45
C PRO A 171 11.22 1.33 -10.18
N LEU A 172 10.46 1.82 -11.17
CA LEU A 172 9.56 0.99 -11.98
C LEU A 172 10.29 -0.20 -12.62
N GLU A 173 11.53 -0.01 -13.04
CA GLU A 173 12.38 -1.07 -13.60
C GLU A 173 12.63 -2.21 -12.58
N GLN A 174 12.85 -1.88 -11.30
CA GLN A 174 13.07 -2.88 -10.26
C GLN A 174 11.78 -3.63 -9.92
N ILE A 175 10.62 -2.94 -9.96
CA ILE A 175 9.32 -3.59 -9.81
C ILE A 175 9.09 -4.58 -10.96
N GLY A 176 9.41 -4.17 -12.20
CA GLY A 176 9.35 -5.04 -13.37
C GLY A 176 10.29 -6.24 -13.27
N ALA A 177 11.53 -6.01 -12.82
CA ALA A 177 12.52 -7.07 -12.61
C ALA A 177 12.06 -8.10 -11.57
N ALA A 178 11.37 -7.68 -10.51
CA ALA A 178 10.81 -8.60 -9.50
C ALA A 178 9.72 -9.51 -10.07
N CYS A 179 9.08 -9.12 -11.18
CA CYS A 179 8.06 -9.92 -11.87
C CYS A 179 8.61 -10.78 -13.02
N ALA A 180 9.89 -10.62 -13.40
CA ALA A 180 10.44 -11.17 -14.64
C ALA A 180 10.35 -12.71 -14.76
N ASP A 181 10.38 -13.43 -13.64
CA ASP A 181 10.29 -14.90 -13.62
C ASP A 181 8.85 -15.43 -13.77
N TYR A 182 7.87 -14.55 -13.83
CA TYR A 182 6.45 -14.88 -13.93
C TYR A 182 5.86 -14.41 -15.24
N ARG A 183 4.82 -15.08 -15.72
CA ARG A 183 3.97 -14.50 -16.75
C ARG A 183 3.18 -13.34 -16.14
N HIS A 184 3.43 -12.12 -16.60
CA HIS A 184 2.89 -10.93 -15.97
C HIS A 184 2.53 -9.81 -16.94
N SER A 185 1.78 -8.84 -16.47
CA SER A 185 1.63 -7.52 -17.07
C SER A 185 1.80 -6.44 -16.00
N ILE A 186 2.37 -5.31 -16.37
CA ILE A 186 2.54 -4.14 -15.51
C ILE A 186 2.05 -2.91 -16.26
N GLU A 187 1.24 -2.11 -15.60
CA GLU A 187 0.81 -0.79 -16.03
C GLU A 187 1.23 0.24 -14.98
N ALA A 188 1.62 1.42 -15.43
CA ALA A 188 1.98 2.52 -14.54
C ALA A 188 1.29 3.81 -14.97
N GLU A 189 0.90 4.63 -13.99
CA GLU A 189 0.30 5.94 -14.23
C GLU A 189 0.65 6.93 -13.13
N TRP A 190 0.55 8.21 -13.45
CA TRP A 190 0.64 9.28 -12.47
C TRP A 190 -0.75 9.74 -12.06
N GLN A 191 -0.96 9.86 -10.74
CA GLN A 191 -2.15 10.47 -10.18
C GLN A 191 -1.74 11.59 -9.21
N THR A 192 -2.34 12.77 -9.35
CA THR A 192 -2.08 13.89 -8.46
C THR A 192 -3.35 14.23 -7.69
N LEU A 193 -3.24 14.26 -6.36
CA LEU A 193 -4.27 14.78 -5.48
C LEU A 193 -3.95 16.23 -5.11
N ASN A 194 -4.96 17.08 -5.09
CA ASN A 194 -4.82 18.49 -4.75
C ASN A 194 -5.45 18.78 -3.39
N TYR A 195 -4.72 19.49 -2.54
CA TYR A 195 -5.15 19.83 -1.19
C TYR A 195 -5.29 21.36 -1.02
N PRO A 196 -6.21 21.84 -0.17
CA PRO A 196 -6.39 23.27 0.05
C PRO A 196 -5.23 23.89 0.83
N ASP A 197 -4.50 23.10 1.60
CA ASP A 197 -3.32 23.51 2.36
C ASP A 197 -2.46 22.29 2.74
N VAL A 198 -1.21 22.55 3.14
CA VAL A 198 -0.27 21.48 3.55
C VAL A 198 -0.73 20.75 4.81
N MET A 199 -1.50 21.38 5.67
CA MET A 199 -2.06 20.74 6.86
C MET A 199 -3.08 19.66 6.48
N ALA A 200 -3.95 19.92 5.49
CA ALA A 200 -4.91 18.95 4.97
C ALA A 200 -4.19 17.76 4.34
N LEU A 201 -3.12 18.02 3.56
CA LEU A 201 -2.24 17.01 2.99
C LEU A 201 -1.61 16.12 4.09
N MET A 202 -0.99 16.74 5.10
CA MET A 202 -0.36 16.00 6.21
C MET A 202 -1.38 15.20 7.03
N ARG A 203 -2.61 15.72 7.18
CA ARG A 203 -3.69 14.98 7.84
C ARG A 203 -4.13 13.76 7.05
N SER A 204 -4.18 13.84 5.71
CA SER A 204 -4.53 12.69 4.86
C SER A 204 -3.53 11.56 5.03
N LEU A 205 -2.22 11.85 4.94
CA LEU A 205 -1.16 10.85 5.14
C LEU A 205 -1.18 10.26 6.55
N LYS A 206 -1.40 11.09 7.56
CA LYS A 206 -1.54 10.63 8.96
C LYS A 206 -2.77 9.75 9.13
N GLY A 207 -3.88 10.11 8.49
CA GLY A 207 -5.16 9.39 8.58
C GLY A 207 -5.07 7.94 8.10
N ILE A 208 -4.27 7.69 7.07
CA ILE A 208 -4.02 6.33 6.54
C ILE A 208 -2.86 5.60 7.24
N GLY A 209 -2.23 6.19 8.25
CA GLY A 209 -1.11 5.55 8.95
C GLY A 209 0.23 5.57 8.20
N ALA A 210 0.33 6.22 7.04
CA ALA A 210 1.55 6.33 6.24
C ALA A 210 2.54 7.35 6.83
N THR A 211 2.77 7.28 8.14
CA THR A 211 3.65 8.19 8.89
C THR A 211 4.93 7.53 9.36
N HIS A 212 5.08 6.23 9.15
CA HIS A 212 6.31 5.51 9.49
C HIS A 212 7.32 5.67 8.35
N LEU A 213 8.49 6.19 8.69
CA LEU A 213 9.64 6.24 7.79
C LEU A 213 10.47 4.96 7.97
N HIS A 214 10.86 4.34 6.86
CA HIS A 214 11.76 3.18 6.88
C HIS A 214 13.15 3.57 7.38
N GLN A 215 13.55 4.81 7.05
CA GLN A 215 14.80 5.43 7.49
C GLN A 215 14.51 6.86 7.93
N GLY A 216 15.14 7.30 9.03
CA GLY A 216 15.03 8.67 9.50
C GLY A 216 14.40 8.79 10.89
N ARG A 217 14.28 10.02 11.34
CA ARG A 217 13.79 10.36 12.68
C ARG A 217 12.30 10.10 12.77
N GLU A 218 11.85 9.48 13.86
CA GLU A 218 10.43 9.46 14.19
C GLU A 218 9.86 10.88 14.12
N ALA A 219 8.73 11.04 13.44
CA ALA A 219 8.07 12.33 13.28
C ALA A 219 7.72 12.88 14.67
N GLY A 220 8.59 13.76 15.21
CA GLY A 220 8.27 14.58 16.36
C GLY A 220 7.02 15.41 16.09
N LEU A 221 6.37 15.92 17.13
CA LEU A 221 5.23 16.83 16.98
C LEU A 221 5.59 17.95 16.00
N LEU A 222 4.86 18.04 14.91
CA LEU A 222 5.02 19.09 13.91
C LEU A 222 4.72 20.44 14.56
N SER A 223 5.77 21.22 14.86
CA SER A 223 5.58 22.55 15.46
C SER A 223 4.91 23.48 14.46
N ARG A 224 4.16 24.48 14.96
CA ARG A 224 3.55 25.51 14.11
C ARG A 224 4.57 26.20 13.21
N ARG A 225 5.79 26.43 13.70
CA ARG A 225 6.88 27.04 12.93
C ARG A 225 7.33 26.14 11.76
N ARG A 226 7.52 24.84 12.00
CA ARG A 226 7.91 23.87 10.95
C ARG A 226 6.81 23.72 9.92
N LEU A 227 5.54 23.70 10.34
CA LEU A 227 4.41 23.63 9.41
C LEU A 227 4.33 24.89 8.53
N ALA A 228 4.53 26.07 9.08
CA ALA A 228 4.55 27.31 8.31
C ALA A 228 5.72 27.34 7.31
N ALA A 229 6.89 26.83 7.71
CA ALA A 229 8.04 26.71 6.82
C ALA A 229 7.76 25.70 5.69
N LEU A 230 7.14 24.56 5.99
CA LEU A 230 6.73 23.56 5.00
C LEU A 230 5.70 24.15 4.01
N GLN A 231 4.69 24.87 4.52
CA GLN A 231 3.71 25.55 3.70
C GLN A 231 4.34 26.57 2.73
N ALA A 232 5.38 27.27 3.18
CA ALA A 232 6.09 28.28 2.37
C ALA A 232 7.01 27.63 1.30
N ALA A 233 7.58 26.46 1.60
CA ALA A 233 8.48 25.72 0.70
C ALA A 233 7.71 24.83 -0.30
N TYR A 234 6.44 24.50 -0.02
CA TYR A 234 5.65 23.58 -0.82
C TYR A 234 5.20 24.23 -2.13
N PRO A 235 5.27 23.50 -3.28
CA PRO A 235 4.73 24.02 -4.53
C PRO A 235 3.22 24.26 -4.42
N CYS A 236 2.77 25.39 -4.93
CA CYS A 236 1.35 25.79 -4.92
C CYS A 236 0.94 26.23 -6.32
N ASP A 237 -0.07 25.59 -6.87
CA ASP A 237 -0.69 26.00 -8.13
C ASP A 237 -2.14 26.45 -7.88
N ARG A 238 -2.46 27.69 -8.23
CA ARG A 238 -3.80 28.29 -8.08
C ARG A 238 -4.41 28.09 -6.69
N GLY A 239 -3.59 28.16 -5.63
CA GLY A 239 -4.03 27.96 -4.25
C GLY A 239 -4.26 26.51 -3.86
N GLN A 240 -3.81 25.56 -4.68
CA GLN A 240 -3.85 24.12 -4.38
C GLN A 240 -2.43 23.58 -4.19
N PHE A 241 -2.30 22.62 -3.31
CA PHE A 241 -1.06 21.94 -2.94
C PHE A 241 -1.08 20.52 -3.51
N PRO A 242 -0.39 20.26 -4.64
CA PRO A 242 -0.41 18.97 -5.31
C PRO A 242 0.40 17.93 -4.52
N LEU A 243 -0.02 16.68 -4.56
CA LEU A 243 0.74 15.53 -4.10
C LEU A 243 0.61 14.41 -5.13
N SER A 244 1.71 14.09 -5.78
CA SER A 244 1.74 13.16 -6.91
C SER A 244 2.17 11.76 -6.50
N TYR A 245 1.54 10.78 -7.12
CA TYR A 245 1.76 9.35 -6.90
C TYR A 245 2.06 8.68 -8.23
N HIS A 246 3.16 7.96 -8.31
CA HIS A 246 3.49 7.08 -9.42
C HIS A 246 2.95 5.69 -9.11
N LEU A 247 1.75 5.40 -9.58
CA LEU A 247 1.02 4.17 -9.30
C LEU A 247 1.44 3.07 -10.25
N VAL A 248 1.59 1.85 -9.74
CA VAL A 248 1.89 0.65 -10.53
C VAL A 248 0.85 -0.41 -10.22
N TYR A 249 0.31 -1.01 -11.27
CA TYR A 249 -0.62 -2.14 -11.23
C TYR A 249 0.04 -3.34 -11.87
N GLY A 250 0.17 -4.43 -11.14
CA GLY A 250 0.74 -5.68 -11.61
C GLY A 250 -0.27 -6.81 -11.58
N VAL A 251 -0.24 -7.61 -12.63
CA VAL A 251 -0.96 -8.87 -12.72
C VAL A 251 0.04 -9.98 -12.99
N ILE A 252 0.07 -11.01 -12.15
CA ILE A 252 0.90 -12.19 -12.32
C ILE A 252 -0.03 -13.40 -12.50
N TYR A 253 0.22 -14.19 -13.53
CA TYR A 253 -0.54 -15.41 -13.80
C TYR A 253 0.25 -16.61 -13.29
N ARG A 254 -0.41 -17.49 -12.55
CA ARG A 254 0.20 -18.74 -12.13
C ARG A 254 -0.15 -19.85 -13.14
N ASP A 255 0.86 -20.26 -13.90
CA ASP A 255 0.78 -21.37 -14.83
C ASP A 255 0.70 -22.72 -14.12
#